data_dc2ccfb49cb086afb4bd8ea167c5a64d
#
_entry.id   dc2ccfb49cb086afb4bd8ea167c5a64d
#
_cell.length_a   1.000
_cell.length_b   1.000
_cell.length_c   1.000
_cell.angle_alpha   90.00
_cell.angle_beta   90.00
_cell.angle_gamma   90.00
#
_symmetry.space_group_name_H-M   'P 1'
#
loop_
_entity.id
_entity.type
_entity.pdbx_description
1 polymer ?
#
loop_
_entity_poly.entity_id
_entity_poly.type
_entity_poly.pdbx_seq_one_letter_code
_entity_poly.pdbx_strand_id
1 'polypeptide(L)'
;LKFKVEYVVWRNLDIGGGLLGNFTSQAEAEEAVAAQEKPSDYEIKDTHTHVLLLKNPTTGEVSTPVLMDFTVSKLRTSRAWNTQIATKGGDRFASLWKLKSVPVESRTGQQFMNLDVECLGWTTEEDYKVAEELYEQFSAE
;
A
#
# COMPACT_ATOMS: atom_id res chain seq x y z
N LEU A 1 -0.29 -6.80 -7.76
CA LEU A 1 0.19 -8.19 -7.60
C LEU A 1 -0.13 -8.77 -6.23
N LYS A 2 0.20 -8.05 -5.19
CA LYS A 2 0.12 -8.54 -3.82
C LYS A 2 -0.24 -7.41 -2.88
N PHE A 3 -0.92 -7.76 -1.80
CA PHE A 3 -1.30 -6.84 -0.74
C PHE A 3 -0.96 -7.47 0.61
N LYS A 4 -0.40 -6.67 1.50
CA LYS A 4 -0.16 -7.11 2.87
C LYS A 4 -0.39 -5.97 3.87
N VAL A 5 -0.77 -6.35 5.08
CA VAL A 5 -0.89 -5.42 6.20
C VAL A 5 0.35 -5.57 7.07
N GLU A 6 0.97 -4.46 7.38
CA GLU A 6 2.12 -4.41 8.27
C GLU A 6 1.90 -3.35 9.35
N TYR A 7 2.55 -3.54 10.48
CA TYR A 7 2.59 -2.58 11.56
C TYR A 7 4.01 -2.05 11.65
N VAL A 8 4.20 -0.83 11.16
CA VAL A 8 5.52 -0.23 11.04
C VAL A 8 5.76 0.69 12.22
N VAL A 9 6.88 0.48 12.92
CA VAL A 9 7.24 1.27 14.08
C VAL A 9 8.27 2.31 13.70
N TRP A 10 7.93 3.57 13.94
CA TRP A 10 8.76 4.73 13.65
C TRP A 10 9.14 5.45 14.93
N ARG A 11 10.37 5.92 14.98
CA ARG A 11 10.79 6.90 15.98
C ARG A 11 10.22 8.26 15.59
N ASN A 12 9.72 9.02 16.58
CA ASN A 12 9.08 10.31 16.32
C ASN A 12 10.01 11.28 15.60
N LEU A 13 9.46 12.05 14.65
CA LEU A 13 10.23 12.98 13.83
C LEU A 13 10.87 14.12 14.65
N ASP A 14 10.21 14.58 15.70
CA ASP A 14 10.71 15.65 16.56
C ASP A 14 11.99 15.28 17.31
N ILE A 15 12.30 13.99 17.43
CA ILE A 15 13.53 13.48 18.05
C ILE A 15 14.47 12.79 17.05
N GLY A 16 14.30 13.08 15.76
CA GLY A 16 15.18 12.64 14.70
C GLY A 16 14.62 11.60 13.75
N GLY A 17 13.50 10.99 14.09
CA GLY A 17 12.88 9.96 13.24
C GLY A 17 13.66 8.67 13.16
N GLY A 18 13.29 7.83 12.21
CA GLY A 18 13.94 6.56 11.93
C GLY A 18 13.00 5.36 12.05
N LEU A 19 13.31 4.32 11.31
CA LEU A 19 12.56 3.07 11.30
C LEU A 19 13.09 2.13 12.39
N LEU A 20 12.21 1.67 13.29
CA LEU A 20 12.56 0.61 14.24
C LEU A 20 12.38 -0.77 13.61
N GLY A 21 11.27 -0.99 12.92
CA GLY A 21 11.01 -2.27 12.26
C GLY A 21 9.62 -2.39 11.69
N ASN A 22 9.41 -3.46 10.94
CA ASN A 22 8.13 -3.84 10.36
C ASN A 22 7.67 -5.15 10.99
N PHE A 23 6.41 -5.19 11.41
CA PHE A 23 5.84 -6.36 12.12
C PHE A 23 4.55 -6.79 11.44
N THR A 24 4.28 -8.09 11.51
CA THR A 24 3.08 -8.68 10.90
C THR A 24 1.85 -8.64 11.80
N SER A 25 2.05 -8.37 13.09
CA SER A 25 0.95 -8.22 14.04
C SER A 25 1.14 -6.99 14.92
N GLN A 26 0.03 -6.42 15.36
CA GLN A 26 0.06 -5.29 16.28
C GLN A 26 0.71 -5.65 17.62
N ALA A 27 0.46 -6.87 18.11
CA ALA A 27 1.04 -7.34 19.35
C ALA A 27 2.57 -7.37 19.31
N GLU A 28 3.15 -7.86 18.20
CA GLU A 28 4.61 -7.85 18.01
C GLU A 28 5.18 -6.44 17.96
N ALA A 29 4.48 -5.52 17.29
CA ALA A 29 4.89 -4.12 17.22
C ALA A 29 4.86 -3.47 18.61
N GLU A 30 3.81 -3.70 19.38
CA GLU A 30 3.67 -3.19 20.74
C GLU A 30 4.76 -3.74 21.67
N GLU A 31 5.08 -5.01 21.53
CA GLU A 31 6.15 -5.66 22.29
C GLU A 31 7.52 -5.04 21.97
N ALA A 32 7.79 -4.79 20.69
CA ALA A 32 9.03 -4.15 20.26
C ALA A 32 9.17 -2.74 20.81
N VAL A 33 8.08 -1.98 20.83
CA VAL A 33 8.05 -0.63 21.42
C VAL A 33 8.26 -0.67 22.93
N ALA A 34 7.60 -1.60 23.61
CA ALA A 34 7.74 -1.76 25.07
C ALA A 34 9.17 -2.14 25.50
N ALA A 35 9.92 -2.78 24.61
CA ALA A 35 11.32 -3.14 24.88
C ALA A 35 12.30 -1.95 24.76
N GLN A 36 11.85 -0.82 24.23
CA GLN A 36 12.68 0.37 24.09
C GLN A 36 12.82 1.12 25.43
N GLU A 37 13.90 1.87 25.58
CA GLU A 37 14.19 2.66 26.77
C GLU A 37 13.09 3.69 27.04
N LYS A 38 12.61 4.37 25.99
CA LYS A 38 11.49 5.31 26.05
C LYS A 38 10.42 4.94 25.02
N PRO A 39 9.46 4.09 25.40
CA PRO A 39 8.40 3.69 24.46
C PRO A 39 7.61 4.85 23.85
N SER A 40 7.46 5.95 24.58
CA SER A 40 6.74 7.14 24.10
C SER A 40 7.43 7.86 22.93
N ASP A 41 8.70 7.54 22.64
CA ASP A 41 9.43 8.08 21.50
C ASP A 41 9.06 7.42 20.17
N TYR A 42 8.23 6.38 20.20
CA TYR A 42 7.90 5.57 19.04
C TYR A 42 6.41 5.60 18.75
N GLU A 43 6.09 5.44 17.45
CA GLU A 43 4.73 5.37 16.95
C GLU A 43 4.56 4.12 16.08
N ILE A 44 3.45 3.41 16.27
CA ILE A 44 3.07 2.27 15.45
C ILE A 44 2.08 2.77 14.40
N LYS A 45 2.42 2.58 13.13
CA LYS A 45 1.52 2.94 12.02
C LYS A 45 1.04 1.69 11.30
N ASP A 46 -0.29 1.54 11.24
CA ASP A 46 -0.90 0.56 10.34
C ASP A 46 -0.53 0.93 8.91
N THR A 47 0.02 -0.02 8.18
CA THR A 47 0.50 0.20 6.83
C THR A 47 -0.05 -0.87 5.90
N HIS A 48 -0.71 -0.44 4.84
CA HIS A 48 -1.13 -1.31 3.76
C HIS A 48 -0.11 -1.21 2.63
N THR A 49 0.60 -2.29 2.36
CA THR A 49 1.59 -2.35 1.29
C THR A 49 1.01 -3.07 0.09
N HIS A 50 1.00 -2.39 -1.04
CA HIS A 50 0.61 -2.96 -2.32
C HIS A 50 1.84 -3.17 -3.18
N VAL A 51 1.98 -4.36 -3.76
CA VAL A 51 2.99 -4.63 -4.79
C VAL A 51 2.31 -4.41 -6.13
N LEU A 52 2.81 -3.46 -6.88
CA LEU A 52 2.19 -2.97 -8.11
C LEU A 52 3.09 -3.14 -9.32
N LEU A 53 2.47 -3.25 -10.48
CA LEU A 53 3.13 -3.06 -11.77
C LEU A 53 2.58 -1.77 -12.37
N LEU A 54 3.48 -0.88 -12.76
CA LEU A 54 3.10 0.38 -13.40
C LEU A 54 3.07 0.17 -14.91
N LYS A 55 1.98 0.59 -15.54
CA LYS A 55 1.84 0.54 -16.98
C LYS A 55 1.95 1.94 -17.56
N ASN A 56 2.82 2.13 -18.54
CA ASN A 56 2.90 3.38 -19.27
C ASN A 56 1.71 3.45 -20.24
N PRO A 57 0.79 4.42 -20.10
CA PRO A 57 -0.40 4.50 -20.95
C PRO A 57 -0.10 4.85 -22.40
N THR A 58 1.08 5.40 -22.69
CA THR A 58 1.49 5.78 -24.04
C THR A 58 2.17 4.63 -24.76
N THR A 59 3.12 3.94 -24.12
CA THR A 59 3.92 2.87 -24.73
C THR A 59 3.37 1.47 -24.45
N GLY A 60 2.55 1.32 -23.42
CA GLY A 60 2.06 0.03 -22.95
C GLY A 60 3.09 -0.79 -22.17
N GLU A 61 4.28 -0.25 -21.95
CA GLU A 61 5.31 -0.93 -21.19
C GLU A 61 4.92 -1.09 -19.72
N VAL A 62 5.25 -2.27 -19.16
CA VAL A 62 4.99 -2.60 -17.76
C VAL A 62 6.31 -2.59 -17.00
N SER A 63 6.32 -1.91 -15.86
CA SER A 63 7.51 -1.78 -15.01
C SER A 63 7.84 -3.09 -14.30
N THR A 64 9.03 -3.11 -13.67
CA THR A 64 9.32 -4.06 -12.61
C THR A 64 8.39 -3.79 -11.41
N PRO A 65 8.19 -4.79 -10.52
CA PRO A 65 7.35 -4.58 -9.34
C PRO A 65 7.83 -3.44 -8.46
N VAL A 66 6.88 -2.61 -8.02
CA VAL A 66 7.12 -1.50 -7.10
C VAL A 66 6.26 -1.67 -5.85
N LEU A 67 6.75 -1.19 -4.73
CA LEU A 67 6.01 -1.18 -3.47
C LEU A 67 5.38 0.20 -3.27
N MET A 68 4.12 0.21 -2.86
CA MET A 68 3.42 1.43 -2.48
C MET A 68 2.76 1.25 -1.12
N ASP A 69 3.13 2.11 -0.18
CA ASP A 69 2.59 2.06 1.18
C ASP A 69 1.46 3.07 1.34
N PHE A 70 0.39 2.61 1.96
CA PHE A 70 -0.77 3.42 2.32
C PHE A 70 -0.85 3.49 3.85
N THR A 71 -0.77 4.68 4.39
CA THR A 71 -0.81 4.94 5.84
C THR A 71 -1.77 6.07 6.15
N VAL A 72 -2.21 6.16 7.41
CA VAL A 72 -3.02 7.24 7.94
C VAL A 72 -4.26 7.50 7.07
N SER A 73 -4.39 8.67 6.45
CA SER A 73 -5.54 9.03 5.60
C SER A 73 -5.67 8.18 4.34
N LYS A 74 -4.57 7.58 3.90
CA LYS A 74 -4.55 6.71 2.70
C LYS A 74 -5.04 5.30 2.97
N LEU A 75 -5.15 4.87 4.24
CA LEU A 75 -5.71 3.56 4.59
C LEU A 75 -7.13 3.39 4.09
N ARG A 76 -7.92 4.44 4.15
CA ARG A 76 -9.30 4.43 3.63
C ARG A 76 -9.32 4.14 2.13
N THR A 77 -8.42 4.77 1.38
CA THR A 77 -8.27 4.52 -0.06
C THR A 77 -7.88 3.08 -0.33
N SER A 78 -6.93 2.53 0.42
CA SER A 78 -6.52 1.13 0.30
C SER A 78 -7.67 0.16 0.55
N ARG A 79 -8.45 0.38 1.61
CA ARG A 79 -9.61 -0.45 1.94
C ARG A 79 -10.66 -0.41 0.83
N ALA A 80 -10.98 0.78 0.33
CA ALA A 80 -11.94 0.97 -0.76
C ALA A 80 -11.45 0.26 -2.04
N TRP A 81 -10.17 0.36 -2.34
CA TRP A 81 -9.56 -0.30 -3.49
C TRP A 81 -9.67 -1.82 -3.37
N ASN A 82 -9.31 -2.37 -2.21
CA ASN A 82 -9.42 -3.81 -1.96
C ASN A 82 -10.87 -4.30 -2.11
N THR A 83 -11.83 -3.52 -1.64
CA THR A 83 -13.25 -3.84 -1.79
C THR A 83 -13.67 -3.85 -3.27
N GLN A 84 -13.22 -2.88 -4.05
CA GLN A 84 -13.51 -2.82 -5.48
C GLN A 84 -12.87 -4.00 -6.24
N ILE A 85 -11.65 -4.37 -5.88
CA ILE A 85 -10.96 -5.53 -6.48
C ILE A 85 -11.77 -6.81 -6.20
N ALA A 86 -12.19 -7.00 -4.95
CA ALA A 86 -12.98 -8.16 -4.55
C ALA A 86 -14.34 -8.19 -5.26
N THR A 87 -15.00 -7.05 -5.40
CA THR A 87 -16.30 -6.93 -6.08
C THR A 87 -16.19 -7.23 -7.58
N LYS A 88 -15.10 -6.79 -8.21
CA LYS A 88 -14.87 -7.05 -9.63
C LYS A 88 -14.63 -8.53 -9.89
N GLY A 89 -14.01 -9.23 -8.95
CA GLY A 89 -13.69 -10.64 -9.04
C GLY A 89 -12.42 -10.94 -9.83
N GLY A 90 -12.06 -12.20 -9.88
CA GLY A 90 -10.83 -12.65 -10.52
C GLY A 90 -9.59 -12.36 -9.68
N ASP A 91 -8.43 -12.60 -10.29
CA ASP A 91 -7.15 -12.32 -9.65
C ASP A 91 -6.95 -10.83 -9.45
N ARG A 92 -6.22 -10.45 -8.41
CA ARG A 92 -5.94 -9.06 -8.08
C ARG A 92 -5.31 -8.30 -9.25
N PHE A 93 -4.45 -8.95 -10.01
CA PHE A 93 -3.75 -8.37 -11.16
C PHE A 93 -4.53 -8.48 -12.48
N ALA A 94 -5.74 -9.03 -12.46
CA ALA A 94 -6.56 -9.16 -13.67
C ALA A 94 -7.23 -7.84 -14.08
N SER A 95 -7.27 -6.86 -13.20
CA SER A 95 -7.89 -5.55 -13.47
C SER A 95 -6.85 -4.43 -13.48
N LEU A 96 -7.13 -3.43 -14.30
CA LEU A 96 -6.28 -2.25 -14.49
C LEU A 96 -6.89 -1.06 -13.76
N TRP A 97 -6.07 -0.32 -13.03
CA TRP A 97 -6.49 0.77 -12.16
C TRP A 97 -5.69 2.03 -12.44
N LYS A 98 -6.35 3.18 -12.27
CA LYS A 98 -5.70 4.47 -12.33
C LYS A 98 -5.67 5.06 -10.92
N LEU A 99 -4.48 5.42 -10.46
CA LEU A 99 -4.28 6.15 -9.22
C LEU A 99 -4.21 7.64 -9.52
N LYS A 100 -5.01 8.42 -8.79
CA LYS A 100 -5.05 9.87 -8.93
C LYS A 100 -4.76 10.54 -7.60
N SER A 101 -4.07 11.66 -7.66
CA SER A 101 -3.92 12.56 -6.53
C SER A 101 -5.10 13.51 -6.51
N VAL A 102 -5.83 13.57 -5.39
CA VAL A 102 -7.01 14.41 -5.24
C VAL A 102 -6.88 15.31 -4.01
N PRO A 103 -7.31 16.59 -4.10
CA PRO A 103 -7.32 17.47 -2.94
C PRO A 103 -8.47 17.11 -1.99
N VAL A 104 -8.17 17.07 -0.71
CA VAL A 104 -9.14 16.76 0.36
C VAL A 104 -9.00 17.79 1.46
N GLU A 105 -10.10 18.17 2.08
CA GLU A 105 -10.15 19.05 3.23
C GLU A 105 -10.41 18.25 4.50
N SER A 106 -9.58 18.46 5.54
CA SER A 106 -9.77 17.85 6.84
C SER A 106 -10.91 18.54 7.61
N ARG A 107 -11.34 17.94 8.72
CA ARG A 107 -12.37 18.53 9.60
C ARG A 107 -11.94 19.89 10.18
N THR A 108 -10.63 20.13 10.28
CA THR A 108 -10.07 21.38 10.78
C THR A 108 -9.82 22.41 9.71
N GLY A 109 -10.21 22.13 8.46
CA GLY A 109 -10.04 23.03 7.33
C GLY A 109 -8.69 22.97 6.63
N GLN A 110 -7.79 22.05 7.04
CA GLN A 110 -6.52 21.85 6.37
C GLN A 110 -6.72 21.11 5.05
N GLN A 111 -6.10 21.62 4.00
CA GLN A 111 -6.08 20.95 2.70
C GLN A 111 -4.86 20.03 2.61
N PHE A 112 -5.08 18.85 2.07
CA PHE A 112 -4.02 17.89 1.78
C PHE A 112 -4.35 17.08 0.54
N MET A 113 -3.33 16.44 -0.03
CA MET A 113 -3.52 15.55 -1.18
C MET A 113 -3.72 14.12 -0.70
N ASN A 114 -4.76 13.49 -1.18
CA ASN A 114 -5.00 12.07 -0.95
C ASN A 114 -5.01 11.35 -2.30
N LEU A 115 -5.19 10.03 -2.26
CA LEU A 115 -5.23 9.19 -3.45
C LEU A 115 -6.65 8.69 -3.67
N ASP A 116 -7.03 8.60 -4.94
CA ASP A 116 -8.25 7.96 -5.38
C ASP A 116 -7.91 6.92 -6.45
N VAL A 117 -8.72 5.88 -6.55
CA VAL A 117 -8.53 4.80 -7.52
C VAL A 117 -9.74 4.68 -8.43
N GLU A 118 -9.47 4.47 -9.72
CA GLU A 118 -10.50 4.29 -10.73
C GLU A 118 -10.21 3.01 -11.52
N CYS A 119 -11.22 2.16 -11.65
CA CYS A 119 -11.10 0.95 -12.46
C CYS A 119 -11.17 1.32 -13.95
N LEU A 120 -10.15 0.93 -14.70
CA LEU A 120 -10.09 1.15 -16.15
C LEU A 120 -10.56 -0.07 -16.95
N GLY A 121 -10.81 -1.20 -16.28
CA GLY A 121 -11.25 -2.43 -16.93
C GLY A 121 -10.34 -3.61 -16.62
N TRP A 122 -10.36 -4.59 -17.50
CA TRP A 122 -9.50 -5.76 -17.37
C TRP A 122 -8.14 -5.49 -18.00
N THR A 123 -7.11 -6.16 -17.46
CA THR A 123 -5.78 -6.15 -18.08
C THR A 123 -5.82 -6.89 -19.41
N THR A 124 -4.86 -6.58 -20.30
CA THR A 124 -4.69 -7.35 -21.54
C THR A 124 -4.20 -8.76 -21.19
N GLU A 125 -4.42 -9.71 -22.10
CA GLU A 125 -3.94 -11.08 -21.92
C GLU A 125 -2.42 -11.13 -21.75
N GLU A 126 -1.70 -10.31 -22.50
CA GLU A 126 -0.24 -10.19 -22.41
C GLU A 126 0.21 -9.70 -21.03
N ASP A 127 -0.38 -8.62 -20.55
CA ASP A 127 -0.08 -8.06 -19.23
C ASP A 127 -0.48 -9.02 -18.11
N TYR A 128 -1.60 -9.73 -18.28
CA TYR A 128 -2.04 -10.75 -17.33
C TYR A 128 -1.00 -11.85 -17.16
N LYS A 129 -0.44 -12.35 -18.26
CA LYS A 129 0.59 -13.40 -18.22
C LYS A 129 1.85 -12.94 -17.50
N VAL A 130 2.30 -11.72 -17.78
CA VAL A 130 3.47 -11.13 -17.10
C VAL A 130 3.20 -11.02 -15.60
N ALA A 131 2.03 -10.51 -15.22
CA ALA A 131 1.65 -10.36 -13.83
C ALA A 131 1.52 -11.72 -13.12
N GLU A 132 0.97 -12.72 -13.78
CA GLU A 132 0.81 -14.07 -13.22
C GLU A 132 2.17 -14.71 -12.91
N GLU A 133 3.14 -14.60 -13.80
CA GLU A 133 4.50 -15.10 -13.58
C GLU A 133 5.16 -14.43 -12.39
N LEU A 134 5.05 -13.11 -12.27
CA LEU A 134 5.61 -12.36 -11.15
C LEU A 134 4.89 -12.67 -9.84
N TYR A 135 3.58 -12.85 -9.88
CA TYR A 135 2.80 -13.26 -8.71
C TYR A 135 3.26 -14.62 -8.19
N GLU A 136 3.49 -15.59 -9.06
CA GLU A 136 4.00 -16.91 -8.69
C GLU A 136 5.38 -16.82 -8.03
N GLN A 137 6.27 -15.99 -8.56
CA GLN A 137 7.59 -15.75 -7.97
C GLN A 137 7.49 -15.18 -6.56
N PHE A 138 6.63 -14.19 -6.33
CA PHE A 138 6.42 -13.60 -5.02
C PHE A 138 5.74 -14.56 -4.04
N SER A 139 4.88 -15.44 -4.52
CA SER A 139 4.19 -16.43 -3.67
C SER A 139 5.10 -17.56 -3.24
N ALA A 140 6.19 -17.82 -3.98
CA ALA A 140 7.18 -18.84 -3.65
C ALA A 140 8.18 -18.40 -2.57
N GLU A 141 8.21 -17.11 -2.26
CA GLU A 141 9.04 -16.55 -1.17
C GLU A 141 8.32 -16.70 0.21
#